data_ea5ede079362059aa068ae8a4218f15b
#
_entry.id   ea5ede079362059aa068ae8a4218f15b
#
_cell.length_a   1.000
_cell.length_b   1.000
_cell.length_c   1.000
_cell.angle_alpha   90.00
_cell.angle_beta   90.00
_cell.angle_gamma   90.00
#
_symmetry.space_group_name_H-M   'P 1'
#
loop_
_entity.id
_entity.type
_entity.pdbx_description
1 polymer ?
#
loop_
_entity_poly.entity_id
_entity_poly.type
_entity_poly.pdbx_seq_one_letter_code
_entity_poly.pdbx_strand_id
1 'polypeptide(L)'
;MTVRTEKPRTKYMIELNQTTIEQMLTSLRFNTDGLIPAIAQQYNTGEVLMMAWMNKDAVAASLKEERVVYWSRSRQELWRKGEVSGQIQYLKEMRWDCDGDTLLLQVDQNGVACHTGQRSCFFSALRNGEIKTISSIKIDPEKLYK
;
A
#
# COMPACT_ATOMS: atom_id res chain seq x y z
N MET A 1 -12.22 15.96 -14.80
CA MET A 1 -12.17 15.26 -14.60
C MET A 1 -12.09 15.24 -14.00
N THR A 2 -12.20 15.44 -13.63
CA THR A 2 -12.23 15.06 -13.16
C THR A 2 -12.48 14.36 -13.16
N VAL A 3 -12.76 14.68 -13.66
CA VAL A 3 -13.24 13.77 -13.22
C VAL A 3 -12.71 12.51 -13.22
N ARG A 4 -11.89 12.42 -12.55
CA ARG A 4 -11.35 11.24 -12.37
C ARG A 4 -12.26 10.21 -11.88
N THR A 5 -13.28 10.60 -11.25
CA THR A 5 -14.28 9.67 -10.81
C THR A 5 -14.83 8.85 -11.95
N GLU A 6 -14.78 9.39 -13.15
CA GLU A 6 -15.26 8.68 -14.30
C GLU A 6 -14.19 7.93 -15.03
N LYS A 7 -13.00 7.84 -14.44
CA LYS A 7 -11.94 7.08 -15.02
C LYS A 7 -12.37 5.63 -15.19
N PRO A 8 -12.23 5.06 -16.37
CA PRO A 8 -12.61 3.68 -16.59
C PRO A 8 -11.78 2.76 -15.71
N ARG A 9 -12.40 1.74 -15.18
CA ARG A 9 -11.67 0.71 -14.48
C ARG A 9 -10.85 -0.08 -15.46
N THR A 10 -9.73 -0.63 -15.00
CA THR A 10 -9.00 -1.56 -15.83
C THR A 10 -9.85 -2.81 -15.97
N LYS A 11 -9.66 -3.51 -17.06
CA LYS A 11 -10.35 -4.77 -17.25
C LYS A 11 -10.11 -5.72 -16.08
N TYR A 12 -8.89 -5.72 -15.57
CA TYR A 12 -8.53 -6.52 -14.42
C TYR A 12 -9.45 -6.27 -13.24
N MET A 13 -9.65 -5.00 -12.89
CA MET A 13 -10.46 -4.67 -11.72
C MET A 13 -11.93 -4.96 -11.96
N ILE A 14 -12.41 -4.71 -13.17
CA ILE A 14 -13.82 -4.93 -13.49
C ILE A 14 -14.20 -6.38 -13.34
N GLU A 15 -13.28 -7.28 -13.68
CA GLU A 15 -13.55 -8.70 -13.64
C GLU A 15 -13.35 -9.34 -12.28
N LEU A 16 -12.90 -8.55 -11.29
CA LEU A 16 -12.70 -9.07 -9.96
C LEU A 16 -14.02 -9.36 -9.29
N ASN A 17 -14.17 -10.57 -8.78
CA ASN A 17 -15.37 -10.95 -8.04
C ASN A 17 -14.94 -11.75 -6.81
N GLN A 18 -15.93 -12.13 -5.99
CA GLN A 18 -15.65 -12.79 -4.73
C GLN A 18 -14.91 -14.12 -4.94
N THR A 19 -15.26 -14.87 -5.96
CA THR A 19 -14.60 -16.14 -6.24
C THR A 19 -13.12 -15.94 -6.56
N THR A 20 -12.80 -14.93 -7.38
CA THR A 20 -11.43 -14.63 -7.74
C THR A 20 -10.64 -14.21 -6.50
N ILE A 21 -11.24 -13.39 -5.66
CA ILE A 21 -10.59 -12.95 -4.43
C ILE A 21 -10.31 -14.15 -3.53
N GLU A 22 -11.26 -15.06 -3.39
CA GLU A 22 -11.07 -16.25 -2.56
C GLU A 22 -9.99 -17.17 -3.11
N GLN A 23 -9.94 -17.32 -4.43
CA GLN A 23 -8.88 -18.12 -5.06
C GLN A 23 -7.52 -17.52 -4.79
N MET A 24 -7.41 -16.20 -4.89
CA MET A 24 -6.16 -15.51 -4.62
C MET A 24 -5.74 -15.73 -3.16
N LEU A 25 -6.68 -15.56 -2.23
CA LEU A 25 -6.37 -15.71 -0.81
C LEU A 25 -5.84 -17.11 -0.49
N THR A 26 -6.29 -18.14 -1.19
CA THR A 26 -5.77 -19.49 -0.96
C THR A 26 -4.36 -19.65 -1.52
N SER A 27 -3.93 -18.77 -2.41
CA SER A 27 -2.56 -18.77 -2.96
C SER A 27 -1.57 -18.10 -2.03
N LEU A 28 -2.05 -17.39 -1.01
CA LEU A 28 -1.19 -16.62 -0.12
C LEU A 28 -0.88 -17.40 1.15
N ARG A 29 0.32 -17.18 1.67
CA ARG A 29 0.76 -17.78 2.93
C ARG A 29 0.85 -16.69 3.99
N PHE A 30 -0.17 -16.63 4.83
CA PHE A 30 -0.16 -15.73 5.97
C PHE A 30 0.68 -16.37 7.08
N ASN A 31 1.33 -15.53 7.89
CA ASN A 31 2.15 -16.04 8.99
C ASN A 31 1.26 -16.57 10.12
N THR A 32 1.87 -16.96 11.23
CA THR A 32 1.12 -17.56 12.36
C THR A 32 0.16 -16.56 13.00
N ASP A 33 0.38 -15.27 12.80
CA ASP A 33 -0.54 -14.22 13.29
C ASP A 33 -1.62 -13.89 12.27
N GLY A 34 -1.65 -14.60 11.15
CA GLY A 34 -2.61 -14.32 10.09
C GLY A 34 -2.28 -13.10 9.26
N LEU A 35 -1.01 -12.70 9.20
CA LEU A 35 -0.57 -11.50 8.52
C LEU A 35 0.39 -11.82 7.39
N ILE A 36 0.40 -10.93 6.38
CA ILE A 36 1.33 -11.00 5.27
C ILE A 36 1.92 -9.60 5.07
N PRO A 37 3.24 -9.50 4.84
CA PRO A 37 3.84 -8.20 4.59
C PRO A 37 3.50 -7.72 3.19
N ALA A 38 3.27 -6.41 3.06
CA ALA A 38 2.87 -5.81 1.79
C ALA A 38 3.74 -4.59 1.53
N ILE A 39 4.43 -4.60 0.40
CA ILE A 39 5.29 -3.50 -0.04
C ILE A 39 4.48 -2.66 -1.02
N ALA A 40 4.42 -1.35 -0.79
CA ALA A 40 3.76 -0.43 -1.72
C ALA A 40 4.81 0.22 -2.61
N GLN A 41 4.57 0.14 -3.92
CA GLN A 41 5.48 0.65 -4.92
C GLN A 41 4.68 1.53 -5.89
N GLN A 42 5.23 2.72 -6.20
CA GLN A 42 4.57 3.60 -7.17
C GLN A 42 4.57 2.94 -8.54
N TYR A 43 3.39 2.81 -9.13
CA TYR A 43 3.19 1.98 -10.32
C TYR A 43 3.93 2.49 -11.57
N ASN A 44 4.08 3.81 -11.69
CA ASN A 44 4.65 4.39 -12.92
C ASN A 44 6.12 4.81 -12.79
N THR A 45 6.73 4.67 -11.63
CA THR A 45 8.14 5.03 -11.44
C THR A 45 8.96 3.89 -10.86
N GLY A 46 8.31 2.93 -10.18
CA GLY A 46 9.01 1.87 -9.49
C GLY A 46 9.53 2.27 -8.12
N GLU A 47 9.21 3.49 -7.67
CA GLU A 47 9.66 3.95 -6.35
C GLU A 47 9.03 3.09 -5.25
N VAL A 48 9.85 2.55 -4.35
CA VAL A 48 9.36 1.80 -3.21
C VAL A 48 8.95 2.79 -2.13
N LEU A 49 7.73 2.68 -1.66
CA LEU A 49 7.15 3.71 -0.78
C LEU A 49 7.12 3.30 0.67
N MET A 50 6.69 2.09 0.97
CA MET A 50 6.56 1.65 2.36
C MET A 50 6.31 0.15 2.41
N MET A 51 6.36 -0.41 3.63
CA MET A 51 5.92 -1.77 3.89
C MET A 51 5.03 -1.74 5.13
N ALA A 52 3.93 -2.47 5.07
CA ALA A 52 3.06 -2.65 6.22
C ALA A 52 2.42 -4.03 6.14
N TRP A 53 1.52 -4.35 7.07
CA TRP A 53 0.96 -5.69 7.19
C TRP A 53 -0.50 -5.72 6.77
N MET A 54 -0.93 -6.87 6.27
CA MET A 54 -2.32 -7.11 5.92
C MET A 54 -2.77 -8.44 6.47
N ASN A 55 -4.01 -8.52 6.94
CA ASN A 55 -4.67 -9.79 7.17
C ASN A 55 -5.56 -10.08 5.96
N LYS A 56 -6.29 -11.19 5.99
CA LYS A 56 -7.15 -11.55 4.85
C LYS A 56 -8.18 -10.49 4.56
N ASP A 57 -8.76 -9.89 5.60
CA ASP A 57 -9.77 -8.84 5.42
C ASP A 57 -9.17 -7.61 4.77
N ALA A 58 -7.94 -7.24 5.13
CA ALA A 58 -7.26 -6.11 4.52
C ALA A 58 -7.00 -6.35 3.04
N VAL A 59 -6.58 -7.56 2.68
CA VAL A 59 -6.36 -7.91 1.27
C VAL A 59 -7.67 -7.79 0.50
N ALA A 60 -8.74 -8.41 1.02
CA ALA A 60 -10.03 -8.38 0.34
C ALA A 60 -10.58 -6.96 0.22
N ALA A 61 -10.47 -6.17 1.29
CA ALA A 61 -10.96 -4.79 1.28
C ALA A 61 -10.18 -3.95 0.26
N SER A 62 -8.86 -4.12 0.18
CA SER A 62 -8.05 -3.38 -0.76
C SER A 62 -8.47 -3.65 -2.19
N LEU A 63 -8.73 -4.90 -2.52
CA LEU A 63 -9.16 -5.27 -3.85
C LEU A 63 -10.55 -4.73 -4.18
N LYS A 64 -11.46 -4.79 -3.22
CA LYS A 64 -12.84 -4.33 -3.46
C LYS A 64 -12.93 -2.82 -3.52
N GLU A 65 -12.18 -2.12 -2.68
CA GLU A 65 -12.25 -0.67 -2.59
C GLU A 65 -11.30 0.03 -3.57
N GLU A 66 -10.36 -0.71 -4.16
CA GLU A 66 -9.37 -0.18 -5.09
C GLU A 66 -8.50 0.89 -4.44
N ARG A 67 -8.36 0.79 -3.13
CA ARG A 67 -7.43 1.61 -2.35
C ARG A 67 -6.86 0.71 -1.27
N VAL A 68 -5.63 1.02 -0.84
CA VAL A 68 -4.94 0.10 0.07
C VAL A 68 -5.47 0.22 1.48
N VAL A 69 -5.79 -0.93 2.04
CA VAL A 69 -6.22 -1.10 3.44
C VAL A 69 -5.21 -2.04 4.08
N TYR A 70 -4.61 -1.59 5.17
CA TYR A 70 -3.65 -2.38 5.93
C TYR A 70 -4.27 -2.87 7.23
N TRP A 71 -3.55 -3.73 7.92
CA TRP A 71 -3.91 -4.15 9.27
C TRP A 71 -2.97 -3.47 10.26
N SER A 72 -3.53 -2.73 11.20
CA SER A 72 -2.74 -2.11 12.26
C SER A 72 -2.53 -3.11 13.39
N ARG A 73 -1.28 -3.54 13.57
CA ARG A 73 -0.96 -4.51 14.63
C ARG A 73 -1.14 -3.91 16.02
N SER A 74 -0.80 -2.64 16.17
CA SER A 74 -0.89 -1.99 17.49
C SER A 74 -2.33 -1.72 17.89
N ARG A 75 -3.20 -1.37 16.94
CA ARG A 75 -4.61 -1.06 17.24
C ARG A 75 -5.53 -2.24 17.01
N GLN A 76 -5.03 -3.31 16.36
CA GLN A 76 -5.83 -4.50 16.07
C GLN A 76 -7.08 -4.16 15.27
N GLU A 77 -6.89 -3.39 14.21
CA GLU A 77 -8.01 -2.99 13.34
C GLU A 77 -7.52 -2.69 11.95
N LEU A 78 -8.44 -2.67 10.99
CA LEU A 78 -8.15 -2.27 9.62
C LEU A 78 -7.80 -0.78 9.58
N TRP A 79 -6.87 -0.44 8.69
CA TRP A 79 -6.40 0.92 8.56
C TRP A 79 -6.36 1.28 7.07
N ARG A 80 -7.26 2.15 6.64
CA ARG A 80 -7.30 2.62 5.26
C ARG A 80 -6.27 3.72 5.09
N LYS A 81 -5.27 3.42 4.28
CA LYS A 81 -4.16 4.36 4.07
C LYS A 81 -4.70 5.69 3.56
N GLY A 82 -4.36 6.76 4.27
CA GLY A 82 -4.75 8.11 3.88
C GLY A 82 -6.15 8.52 4.30
N GLU A 83 -6.85 7.71 5.08
CA GLU A 83 -8.22 8.03 5.50
C GLU A 83 -8.28 9.35 6.27
N VAL A 84 -7.29 9.62 7.11
CA VAL A 84 -7.23 10.86 7.89
C VAL A 84 -6.37 11.90 7.18
N SER A 85 -5.18 11.49 6.71
CA SER A 85 -4.20 12.44 6.16
C SER A 85 -4.49 12.84 4.72
N GLY A 86 -5.33 12.10 4.01
CA GLY A 86 -5.57 12.35 2.59
C GLY A 86 -4.52 11.73 1.68
N GLN A 87 -3.50 11.10 2.23
CA GLN A 87 -2.39 10.52 1.46
C GLN A 87 -2.74 9.10 1.04
N ILE A 88 -3.77 8.97 0.22
CA ILE A 88 -4.37 7.70 -0.20
C ILE A 88 -3.46 6.96 -1.17
N GLN A 89 -3.49 5.64 -1.09
CA GLN A 89 -2.84 4.78 -2.09
C GLN A 89 -3.94 4.11 -2.92
N TYR A 90 -4.06 4.52 -4.17
CA TYR A 90 -5.01 3.88 -5.09
C TYR A 90 -4.37 2.62 -5.65
N LEU A 91 -5.07 1.50 -5.50
CA LEU A 91 -4.52 0.20 -5.90
C LEU A 91 -4.70 -0.01 -7.38
N LYS A 92 -3.59 -0.26 -8.10
CA LYS A 92 -3.61 -0.55 -9.52
C LYS A 92 -3.50 -2.05 -9.78
N GLU A 93 -2.67 -2.73 -9.00
CA GLU A 93 -2.39 -4.14 -9.23
C GLU A 93 -1.82 -4.72 -7.94
N MET A 94 -2.12 -5.97 -7.67
CA MET A 94 -1.57 -6.67 -6.50
C MET A 94 -0.83 -7.89 -7.00
N ARG A 95 0.45 -7.97 -6.65
CA ARG A 95 1.31 -9.09 -7.00
C ARG A 95 1.74 -9.81 -5.73
N TRP A 96 2.11 -11.07 -5.85
CA TRP A 96 2.69 -11.81 -4.73
C TRP A 96 3.91 -12.55 -5.24
N ASP A 97 4.82 -12.89 -4.31
CA ASP A 97 6.09 -13.48 -4.70
C ASP A 97 5.95 -14.98 -4.95
N CYS A 98 7.08 -15.63 -5.26
CA CYS A 98 7.06 -17.02 -5.74
C CYS A 98 6.52 -18.01 -4.74
N ASP A 99 6.67 -17.76 -3.44
CA ASP A 99 6.11 -18.65 -2.41
C ASP A 99 4.91 -18.05 -1.69
N GLY A 100 4.39 -16.92 -2.19
CA GLY A 100 3.10 -16.42 -1.74
C GLY A 100 3.09 -15.78 -0.36
N ASP A 101 4.25 -15.41 0.16
CA ASP A 101 4.33 -14.89 1.53
C ASP A 101 4.64 -13.40 1.61
N THR A 102 4.65 -12.70 0.47
CA THR A 102 4.88 -11.25 0.43
C THR A 102 4.05 -10.66 -0.71
N LEU A 103 3.38 -9.56 -0.44
CA LEU A 103 2.62 -8.85 -1.47
C LEU A 103 3.42 -7.65 -1.98
N LEU A 104 3.30 -7.39 -3.27
CA LEU A 104 3.82 -6.17 -3.88
C LEU A 104 2.63 -5.43 -4.49
N LEU A 105 2.32 -4.28 -3.93
CA LEU A 105 1.17 -3.49 -4.33
C LEU A 105 1.62 -2.41 -5.29
N GLN A 106 1.08 -2.44 -6.50
CA GLN A 106 1.32 -1.36 -7.46
C GLN A 106 0.26 -0.31 -7.20
N VAL A 107 0.69 0.85 -6.73
CA VAL A 107 -0.24 1.89 -6.27
C VAL A 107 0.05 3.22 -6.94
N ASP A 108 -0.96 4.08 -6.90
CA ASP A 108 -0.77 5.50 -7.20
C ASP A 108 -0.87 6.23 -5.86
N GLN A 109 0.27 6.64 -5.34
CA GLN A 109 0.35 7.31 -4.05
C GLN A 109 -0.01 8.79 -4.19
N ASN A 110 -1.07 9.20 -3.53
CA ASN A 110 -1.40 10.61 -3.42
C ASN A 110 -0.51 11.21 -2.34
N GLY A 111 0.34 12.17 -2.72
CA GLY A 111 1.20 12.85 -1.76
C GLY A 111 2.33 11.98 -1.24
N VAL A 112 2.37 11.79 0.08
CA VAL A 112 3.48 11.11 0.75
C VAL A 112 3.01 9.84 1.45
N ALA A 113 3.88 8.84 1.47
CA ALA A 113 3.56 7.57 2.12
C ALA A 113 3.88 7.63 3.62
N CYS A 114 4.89 8.40 4.01
CA CYS A 114 5.41 8.36 5.38
C CYS A 114 4.79 9.44 6.26
N HIS A 115 4.51 9.08 7.52
CA HIS A 115 3.96 10.04 8.48
C HIS A 115 4.95 11.14 8.84
N THR A 116 6.23 10.99 8.48
CA THR A 116 7.24 12.01 8.67
C THR A 116 7.17 13.11 7.62
N GLY A 117 6.32 12.95 6.60
CA GLY A 117 6.23 13.89 5.49
C GLY A 117 7.16 13.55 4.34
N GLN A 118 7.90 12.46 4.43
CA GLN A 118 8.73 11.97 3.33
C GLN A 118 7.86 11.22 2.34
N ARG A 119 8.17 11.34 1.05
CA ARG A 119 7.45 10.60 0.01
C ARG A 119 7.50 9.11 0.27
N SER A 120 8.70 8.57 0.56
CA SER A 120 8.91 7.16 0.87
C SER A 120 9.31 7.02 2.33
N CYS A 121 8.92 5.92 2.94
CA CYS A 121 9.38 5.58 4.28
C CYS A 121 10.85 5.18 4.29
N PHE A 122 11.41 4.86 3.12
CA PHE A 122 12.79 4.38 3.00
C PHE A 122 13.71 5.55 2.66
N PHE A 123 13.90 6.46 3.62
CA PHE A 123 14.69 7.67 3.39
C PHE A 123 16.01 7.69 4.15
N SER A 124 16.31 6.65 4.91
CA SER A 124 17.59 6.51 5.58
C SER A 124 18.39 5.43 4.89
N ALA A 125 19.66 5.69 4.64
CA ALA A 125 20.49 4.75 3.90
C ALA A 125 21.88 4.68 4.49
N LEU A 126 22.51 3.52 4.36
CA LEU A 126 23.94 3.36 4.63
C LEU A 126 24.65 3.36 3.28
N ARG A 127 25.44 4.39 3.03
CA ARG A 127 26.16 4.56 1.78
C ARG A 127 27.62 4.87 2.07
N ASN A 128 28.51 4.10 1.46
CA ASN A 128 29.95 4.32 1.60
C ASN A 128 30.37 4.42 3.06
N GLY A 129 29.77 3.58 3.91
CA GLY A 129 30.10 3.53 5.32
C GLY A 129 29.47 4.64 6.17
N GLU A 130 28.56 5.43 5.58
CA GLU A 130 27.92 6.54 6.30
C GLU A 130 26.41 6.39 6.29
N ILE A 131 25.79 6.81 7.39
CA ILE A 131 24.33 6.86 7.49
C ILE A 131 23.88 8.21 6.95
N LYS A 132 22.97 8.16 5.96
CA LYS A 132 22.51 9.38 5.28
C LYS A 132 20.99 9.39 5.15
N THR A 133 20.44 10.61 5.21
CA THR A 133 19.05 10.84 4.82
C THR A 133 19.06 11.18 3.34
N ILE A 134 18.36 10.39 2.52
CA ILE A 134 18.52 10.46 1.07
C ILE A 134 17.36 11.17 0.36
N SER A 135 16.43 11.75 1.12
CA SER A 135 15.36 12.55 0.54
C SER A 135 14.96 13.64 1.54
N SER A 136 14.14 14.57 1.09
CA SER A 136 13.68 15.67 1.93
C SER A 136 12.20 15.51 2.24
N ILE A 137 11.76 16.18 3.31
CA ILE A 137 10.35 16.22 3.69
C ILE A 137 9.59 16.99 2.61
N LYS A 138 8.51 16.40 2.11
CA LYS A 138 7.69 16.99 1.07
C LYS A 138 6.48 17.70 1.62
N ILE A 139 5.95 17.20 2.74
CA ILE A 139 4.79 17.79 3.41
C ILE A 139 5.13 17.90 4.88
N ASP A 140 4.88 19.07 5.48
CA ASP A 140 5.09 19.27 6.90
C ASP A 140 4.29 18.23 7.67
N PRO A 141 4.94 17.40 8.49
CA PRO A 141 4.21 16.33 9.21
C PRO A 141 3.09 16.87 10.08
N GLU A 142 3.21 18.08 10.58
CA GLU A 142 2.16 18.66 11.42
C GLU A 142 0.89 18.96 10.64
N LYS A 143 0.97 19.01 9.31
CA LYS A 143 -0.19 19.30 8.48
C LYS A 143 -0.91 18.04 8.01
N LEU A 144 -0.32 16.87 8.22
CA LEU A 144 -0.88 15.62 7.69
C LEU A 144 -2.14 15.17 8.42
N TYR A 145 -2.24 15.49 9.70
CA TYR A 145 -3.31 14.96 10.54
C TYR A 145 -4.14 16.08 11.20
N LYS A 146 -4.24 17.20 10.54
CA LYS A 146 -5.04 18.32 11.04
C LYS A 146 -6.38 18.42 10.36
#